data_0c0f0e4dfd2c8d9313358e74678229d1
#
_entry.id   0c0f0e4dfd2c8d9313358e74678229d1
#
_cell.length_a   1.000
_cell.length_b   1.000
_cell.length_c   1.000
_cell.angle_alpha   90.00
_cell.angle_beta   90.00
_cell.angle_gamma   90.00
#
_symmetry.space_group_name_H-M   'P 1'
#
loop_
_entity.id
_entity.type
_entity.pdbx_description
1 polymer ?
#
loop_
_entity_poly.entity_id
_entity_poly.type
_entity_poly.pdbx_seq_one_letter_code
_entity_poly.pdbx_strand_id
1 'polypeptide(L)'
;MMVMTAKVDMKKILLLLAGAAALILSLILLLGGKDDAAQTAAPMSSNDARVQFLRDFGWDVTTSPTESSQVRIPKEQTEVFERYNTLQKGQGYDLTQYAGKKVMRYVYKINNYPGATEPVYATLLVYKNQIIGGDVTDTAAKGKIRGFKMPETTTPATQATQPQLTVPTTQATSQSTGTATQ
;
A
#
# COMPACT_ATOMS: atom_id res chain seq x y z
N MET A 1 69.56 12.77 23.74
CA MET A 1 68.35 12.59 22.99
C MET A 1 68.32 11.17 22.44
N MET A 2 67.54 10.31 23.07
CA MET A 2 67.38 8.90 22.62
C MET A 2 66.18 8.82 21.68
N VAL A 3 66.40 8.55 20.37
CA VAL A 3 65.40 8.32 19.44
C VAL A 3 65.06 6.81 19.42
N MET A 4 63.93 6.42 20.04
CA MET A 4 63.41 5.05 19.95
C MET A 4 62.72 4.88 18.61
N THR A 5 63.37 4.26 17.66
CA THR A 5 62.74 3.76 16.42
C THR A 5 62.05 2.43 16.72
N ALA A 6 60.76 2.47 16.95
CA ALA A 6 59.95 1.27 17.05
C ALA A 6 59.80 0.67 15.62
N LYS A 7 60.41 -0.49 15.39
CA LYS A 7 60.17 -1.30 14.17
C LYS A 7 58.72 -1.78 14.22
N VAL A 8 57.88 -1.15 13.47
CA VAL A 8 56.47 -1.55 13.34
C VAL A 8 56.39 -2.80 12.47
N ASP A 9 55.92 -3.89 13.03
CA ASP A 9 55.82 -5.18 12.38
C ASP A 9 54.56 -5.17 11.45
N MET A 10 54.81 -4.96 10.15
CA MET A 10 53.75 -4.85 9.11
C MET A 10 52.75 -6.02 9.13
N LYS A 11 53.21 -7.24 9.54
CA LYS A 11 52.34 -8.40 9.64
C LYS A 11 51.33 -8.26 10.79
N LYS A 12 51.74 -7.65 11.91
CA LYS A 12 50.85 -7.41 13.06
C LYS A 12 49.84 -6.31 12.76
N ILE A 13 50.22 -5.28 12.01
CA ILE A 13 49.27 -4.25 11.54
C ILE A 13 48.25 -4.81 10.58
N LEU A 14 48.68 -5.66 9.64
CA LEU A 14 47.76 -6.31 8.69
C LEU A 14 46.78 -7.25 9.42
N LEU A 15 47.22 -7.97 10.44
CA LEU A 15 46.33 -8.83 11.27
C LEU A 15 45.34 -8.02 12.10
N LEU A 16 45.76 -6.87 12.67
CA LEU A 16 44.86 -5.96 13.39
C LEU A 16 43.83 -5.31 12.49
N LEU A 17 44.21 -4.90 11.27
CA LEU A 17 43.28 -4.36 10.28
C LEU A 17 42.30 -5.41 9.79
N ALA A 18 42.72 -6.66 9.55
CA ALA A 18 41.85 -7.75 9.18
C ALA A 18 40.83 -8.11 10.29
N GLY A 19 41.32 -8.12 11.56
CA GLY A 19 40.47 -8.32 12.74
C GLY A 19 39.42 -7.22 12.93
N ALA A 20 39.84 -5.96 12.76
CA ALA A 20 38.93 -4.81 12.86
C ALA A 20 37.86 -4.84 11.73
N ALA A 21 38.24 -5.19 10.51
CA ALA A 21 37.30 -5.33 9.39
C ALA A 21 36.29 -6.48 9.62
N ALA A 22 36.73 -7.61 10.18
CA ALA A 22 35.84 -8.72 10.52
C ALA A 22 34.86 -8.37 11.66
N LEU A 23 35.31 -7.60 12.67
CA LEU A 23 34.45 -7.10 13.76
C LEU A 23 33.41 -6.10 13.25
N ILE A 24 33.80 -5.19 12.37
CA ILE A 24 32.86 -4.23 11.76
C ILE A 24 31.82 -4.96 10.90
N LEU A 25 32.24 -5.95 10.10
CA LEU A 25 31.33 -6.75 9.30
C LEU A 25 30.38 -7.58 10.17
N SER A 26 30.88 -8.17 11.28
CA SER A 26 30.05 -8.89 12.26
C SER A 26 29.07 -7.96 12.98
N LEU A 27 29.49 -6.75 13.31
CA LEU A 27 28.62 -5.75 13.93
C LEU A 27 27.52 -5.28 12.97
N ILE A 28 27.82 -5.11 11.68
CA ILE A 28 26.83 -4.79 10.63
C ILE A 28 25.82 -5.95 10.47
N LEU A 29 26.28 -7.20 10.54
CA LEU A 29 25.40 -8.37 10.48
C LEU A 29 24.53 -8.57 11.73
N LEU A 30 25.01 -8.17 12.91
CA LEU A 30 24.29 -8.29 14.18
C LEU A 30 23.35 -7.11 14.46
N LEU A 31 23.66 -5.90 14.00
CA LEU A 31 22.82 -4.70 14.13
C LEU A 31 21.99 -4.41 12.87
N GLY A 32 22.29 -5.05 11.73
CA GLY A 32 21.59 -4.95 10.45
C GLY A 32 20.39 -5.91 10.31
N GLY A 33 19.79 -6.29 11.40
CA GLY A 33 18.62 -7.15 11.41
C GLY A 33 17.32 -6.38 11.59
N LYS A 34 17.02 -5.48 10.66
CA LYS A 34 15.70 -5.16 10.14
C LYS A 34 15.96 -4.63 8.74
N ASP A 35 15.63 -5.47 7.77
CA ASP A 35 15.45 -5.04 6.40
C ASP A 35 14.24 -4.07 6.35
N ASP A 36 14.46 -2.83 6.81
CA ASP A 36 13.95 -1.73 6.05
C ASP A 36 14.75 -1.80 4.75
N ALA A 37 14.30 -2.65 3.83
CA ALA A 37 14.54 -2.42 2.42
C ALA A 37 14.09 -0.98 2.21
N ALA A 38 15.01 -0.04 2.33
CA ALA A 38 14.93 1.20 1.63
C ALA A 38 14.79 0.74 0.17
N GLN A 39 13.54 0.51 -0.24
CA GLN A 39 13.17 0.49 -1.63
C GLN A 39 13.81 1.77 -2.12
N THR A 40 14.84 1.61 -2.93
CA THR A 40 15.36 2.69 -3.74
C THR A 40 14.19 3.05 -4.65
N ALA A 41 13.27 3.86 -4.08
CA ALA A 41 12.08 4.30 -4.78
C ALA A 41 12.61 4.97 -6.04
N ALA A 42 12.33 4.37 -7.19
CA ALA A 42 12.69 4.94 -8.46
C ALA A 42 12.26 6.41 -8.43
N PRO A 43 13.10 7.35 -8.87
CA PRO A 43 12.80 8.76 -8.74
C PRO A 43 11.43 9.03 -9.37
N MET A 44 10.45 9.47 -8.60
CA MET A 44 9.06 9.73 -9.02
C MET A 44 8.96 10.91 -10.02
N SER A 45 10.10 11.35 -10.53
CA SER A 45 10.21 12.31 -11.62
C SER A 45 9.69 11.75 -12.95
N SER A 46 9.86 10.44 -13.20
CA SER A 46 9.36 9.83 -14.43
C SER A 46 7.88 9.48 -14.33
N ASN A 47 7.18 9.53 -15.45
CA ASN A 47 5.80 9.10 -15.53
C ASN A 47 5.67 7.59 -15.23
N ASP A 48 6.59 6.78 -15.77
CA ASP A 48 6.57 5.33 -15.63
C ASP A 48 6.70 4.90 -14.17
N ALA A 49 7.56 5.58 -13.39
CA ALA A 49 7.69 5.31 -11.96
C ALA A 49 6.39 5.60 -11.20
N ARG A 50 5.67 6.68 -11.54
CA ARG A 50 4.39 7.00 -10.92
C ARG A 50 3.30 5.99 -11.29
N VAL A 51 3.25 5.58 -12.56
CA VAL A 51 2.34 4.53 -13.02
C VAL A 51 2.65 3.20 -12.33
N GLN A 52 3.94 2.84 -12.22
CA GLN A 52 4.36 1.62 -11.54
C GLN A 52 3.98 1.66 -10.06
N PHE A 53 4.20 2.78 -9.37
CA PHE A 53 3.75 2.95 -7.98
C PHE A 53 2.26 2.64 -7.80
N LEU A 54 1.40 3.14 -8.70
CA LEU A 54 -0.05 2.86 -8.63
C LEU A 54 -0.36 1.38 -8.94
N ARG A 55 0.38 0.76 -9.87
CA ARG A 55 0.26 -0.66 -10.17
C ARG A 55 0.66 -1.56 -9.01
N ASP A 56 1.61 -1.16 -8.19
CA ASP A 56 2.03 -1.90 -6.99
C ASP A 56 0.90 -2.01 -5.96
N PHE A 57 -0.08 -1.08 -5.99
CA PHE A 57 -1.33 -1.17 -5.24
C PHE A 57 -2.44 -1.95 -5.97
N GLY A 58 -2.16 -2.48 -7.17
CA GLY A 58 -3.13 -3.22 -8.00
C GLY A 58 -3.96 -2.35 -8.94
N TRP A 59 -3.68 -1.02 -9.02
CA TRP A 59 -4.44 -0.13 -9.90
C TRP A 59 -3.97 -0.22 -11.36
N ASP A 60 -4.90 -0.45 -12.27
CA ASP A 60 -4.72 -0.19 -13.69
C ASP A 60 -5.10 1.26 -13.97
N VAL A 61 -4.14 2.04 -14.46
CA VAL A 61 -4.31 3.48 -14.66
C VAL A 61 -3.91 3.87 -16.08
N THR A 62 -4.36 5.04 -16.50
CA THR A 62 -3.92 5.64 -17.78
C THR A 62 -2.39 5.75 -17.83
N THR A 63 -1.81 5.54 -19.01
CA THR A 63 -0.35 5.58 -19.24
C THR A 63 0.24 6.98 -19.09
N SER A 64 -0.61 8.01 -19.10
CA SER A 64 -0.24 9.41 -18.86
C SER A 64 -1.22 10.03 -17.87
N PRO A 65 -0.79 11.02 -17.08
CA PRO A 65 -1.69 11.71 -16.18
C PRO A 65 -2.73 12.50 -16.99
N THR A 66 -3.97 12.48 -16.52
CA THR A 66 -5.07 13.30 -17.07
C THR A 66 -4.91 14.76 -16.68
N GLU A 67 -4.21 15.02 -15.56
CA GLU A 67 -3.88 16.36 -15.07
C GLU A 67 -2.49 16.36 -14.42
N SER A 68 -1.73 17.42 -14.65
CA SER A 68 -0.47 17.70 -13.97
C SER A 68 -0.45 19.19 -13.60
N SER A 69 -0.38 19.47 -12.30
CA SER A 69 -0.43 20.85 -11.81
C SER A 69 0.50 21.04 -10.61
N GLN A 70 0.97 22.28 -10.40
CA GLN A 70 1.70 22.63 -9.20
C GLN A 70 0.70 23.17 -8.17
N VAL A 71 0.68 22.54 -6.99
CA VAL A 71 -0.18 22.97 -5.87
C VAL A 71 0.68 23.36 -4.68
N ARG A 72 0.10 24.11 -3.74
CA ARG A 72 0.77 24.45 -2.49
C ARG A 72 0.11 23.71 -1.34
N ILE A 73 0.90 23.05 -0.51
CA ILE A 73 0.40 22.47 0.74
C ILE A 73 0.03 23.64 1.67
N PRO A 74 -1.18 23.67 2.23
CA PRO A 74 -1.61 24.72 3.14
C PRO A 74 -0.65 24.91 4.31
N LYS A 75 -0.46 26.16 4.74
CA LYS A 75 0.26 26.46 5.98
C LYS A 75 -0.67 26.36 7.17
N GLU A 76 -1.92 26.75 6.98
CA GLU A 76 -2.97 26.70 8.00
C GLU A 76 -3.58 25.30 8.03
N GLN A 77 -3.72 24.75 9.23
CA GLN A 77 -4.34 23.46 9.47
C GLN A 77 -5.85 23.66 9.65
N THR A 78 -6.56 23.83 8.53
CA THR A 78 -8.01 23.86 8.53
C THR A 78 -8.57 22.46 8.80
N GLU A 79 -9.81 22.36 9.28
CA GLU A 79 -10.48 21.07 9.50
C GLU A 79 -10.48 20.17 8.25
N VAL A 80 -10.64 20.77 7.06
CA VAL A 80 -10.58 20.02 5.79
C VAL A 80 -9.18 19.46 5.55
N PHE A 81 -8.14 20.27 5.80
CA PHE A 81 -6.76 19.80 5.67
C PHE A 81 -6.44 18.71 6.69
N GLU A 82 -6.88 18.86 7.94
CA GLU A 82 -6.64 17.87 8.99
C GLU A 82 -7.28 16.52 8.67
N ARG A 83 -8.52 16.51 8.18
CA ARG A 83 -9.21 15.30 7.71
C ARG A 83 -8.44 14.63 6.58
N TYR A 84 -7.99 15.41 5.59
CA TYR A 84 -7.21 14.89 4.49
C TYR A 84 -5.84 14.37 4.96
N ASN A 85 -5.17 15.09 5.87
CA ASN A 85 -3.89 14.67 6.42
C ASN A 85 -4.02 13.42 7.32
N THR A 86 -5.15 13.22 7.98
CA THR A 86 -5.45 11.98 8.71
C THR A 86 -5.47 10.78 7.76
N LEU A 87 -6.08 10.93 6.58
CA LEU A 87 -6.03 9.91 5.53
C LEU A 87 -4.57 9.64 5.09
N GLN A 88 -3.76 10.70 4.95
CA GLN A 88 -2.37 10.57 4.55
C GLN A 88 -1.54 9.84 5.63
N LYS A 89 -1.75 10.18 6.91
CA LYS A 89 -1.09 9.50 8.04
C LYS A 89 -1.42 8.02 8.11
N GLY A 90 -2.65 7.64 7.77
CA GLY A 90 -3.06 6.24 7.66
C GLY A 90 -2.31 5.46 6.55
N GLN A 91 -1.65 6.16 5.64
CA GLN A 91 -0.82 5.61 4.56
C GLN A 91 0.69 5.76 4.82
N GLY A 92 1.09 6.30 5.99
CA GLY A 92 2.49 6.56 6.33
C GLY A 92 3.04 7.91 5.84
N TYR A 93 2.18 8.81 5.34
CA TYR A 93 2.58 10.17 4.93
C TYR A 93 2.14 11.21 5.96
N ASP A 94 2.81 12.36 6.01
CA ASP A 94 2.39 13.49 6.82
C ASP A 94 2.65 14.80 6.05
N LEU A 95 1.56 15.41 5.56
CA LEU A 95 1.63 16.61 4.76
C LEU A 95 2.00 17.86 5.58
N THR A 96 1.90 17.82 6.92
CA THR A 96 2.29 18.95 7.76
C THR A 96 3.78 19.27 7.62
N GLN A 97 4.62 18.25 7.34
CA GLN A 97 6.06 18.41 7.09
C GLN A 97 6.35 19.25 5.83
N TYR A 98 5.36 19.39 4.96
CA TYR A 98 5.47 20.10 3.68
C TYR A 98 4.66 21.40 3.66
N ALA A 99 4.20 21.89 4.84
CA ALA A 99 3.40 23.11 4.96
C ALA A 99 4.03 24.28 4.20
N GLY A 100 3.26 24.92 3.32
CA GLY A 100 3.70 26.02 2.48
C GLY A 100 4.60 25.66 1.30
N LYS A 101 5.00 24.39 1.14
CA LYS A 101 5.81 23.95 -0.01
C LYS A 101 4.94 23.86 -1.27
N LYS A 102 5.54 24.16 -2.42
CA LYS A 102 4.98 23.87 -3.74
C LYS A 102 5.35 22.44 -4.10
N VAL A 103 4.36 21.64 -4.48
CA VAL A 103 4.49 20.24 -4.84
C VAL A 103 3.80 20.00 -6.18
N MET A 104 4.20 18.95 -6.90
CA MET A 104 3.51 18.54 -8.12
C MET A 104 2.36 17.59 -7.75
N ARG A 105 1.19 17.86 -8.33
CA ARG A 105 0.01 17.00 -8.28
C ARG A 105 -0.16 16.35 -9.64
N TYR A 106 -0.23 15.01 -9.66
CA TYR A 106 -0.51 14.23 -10.86
C TYR A 106 -1.79 13.44 -10.63
N VAL A 107 -2.68 13.44 -11.62
CA VAL A 107 -3.96 12.75 -11.57
C VAL A 107 -4.00 11.71 -12.69
N TYR A 108 -4.33 10.47 -12.37
CA TYR A 108 -4.49 9.37 -13.30
C TYR A 108 -5.90 8.81 -13.21
N LYS A 109 -6.52 8.50 -14.35
CA LYS A 109 -7.78 7.78 -14.33
C LYS A 109 -7.52 6.30 -14.04
N ILE A 110 -8.31 5.74 -13.14
CA ILE A 110 -8.30 4.30 -12.80
C ILE A 110 -9.29 3.58 -13.71
N ASN A 111 -8.86 2.45 -14.28
CA ASN A 111 -9.67 1.65 -15.21
C ASN A 111 -10.33 0.46 -14.54
N ASN A 112 -9.79 -0.02 -13.42
CA ASN A 112 -10.18 -1.26 -12.75
C ASN A 112 -10.79 -1.06 -11.36
N TYR A 113 -11.39 0.11 -11.07
CA TYR A 113 -12.03 0.32 -9.78
C TYR A 113 -13.31 -0.53 -9.67
N PRO A 114 -13.44 -1.39 -8.61
CA PRO A 114 -14.59 -2.29 -8.49
C PRO A 114 -15.90 -1.55 -8.32
N GLY A 115 -16.88 -1.84 -9.18
CA GLY A 115 -18.24 -1.29 -9.09
C GLY A 115 -18.36 0.20 -9.40
N ALA A 116 -17.34 0.81 -10.04
CA ALA A 116 -17.41 2.20 -10.44
C ALA A 116 -18.54 2.46 -11.44
N THR A 117 -19.39 3.45 -11.15
CA THR A 117 -20.42 3.95 -12.05
C THR A 117 -20.01 5.28 -12.71
N GLU A 118 -19.06 5.95 -12.11
CA GLU A 118 -18.46 7.21 -12.55
C GLU A 118 -16.94 7.10 -12.60
N PRO A 119 -16.23 8.00 -13.27
CA PRO A 119 -14.77 7.97 -13.31
C PRO A 119 -14.16 8.00 -11.92
N VAL A 120 -13.10 7.20 -11.72
CA VAL A 120 -12.31 7.18 -10.49
C VAL A 120 -10.88 7.61 -10.82
N TYR A 121 -10.29 8.40 -9.95
CA TYR A 121 -8.97 8.97 -10.17
C TYR A 121 -8.02 8.67 -9.00
N ALA A 122 -6.77 8.41 -9.34
CA ALA A 122 -5.68 8.40 -8.39
C ALA A 122 -4.91 9.73 -8.46
N THR A 123 -4.72 10.38 -7.33
CA THR A 123 -3.92 11.60 -7.20
C THR A 123 -2.61 11.28 -6.50
N LEU A 124 -1.49 11.74 -7.06
CA LEU A 124 -0.16 11.67 -6.44
C LEU A 124 0.35 13.07 -6.14
N LEU A 125 0.80 13.29 -4.90
CA LEU A 125 1.52 14.50 -4.49
C LEU A 125 3.01 14.17 -4.43
N VAL A 126 3.81 14.89 -5.24
CA VAL A 126 5.24 14.64 -5.41
C VAL A 126 6.04 15.88 -5.02
N TYR A 127 7.01 15.71 -4.13
CA TYR A 127 7.97 16.75 -3.74
C TYR A 127 9.38 16.20 -3.85
N LYS A 128 10.27 16.91 -4.57
CA LYS A 128 11.68 16.50 -4.77
C LYS A 128 11.82 15.02 -5.16
N ASN A 129 11.05 14.58 -6.15
CA ASN A 129 11.04 13.20 -6.67
C ASN A 129 10.57 12.12 -5.69
N GLN A 130 9.88 12.48 -4.63
CA GLN A 130 9.29 11.55 -3.67
C GLN A 130 7.78 11.74 -3.59
N ILE A 131 7.04 10.65 -3.49
CA ILE A 131 5.62 10.70 -3.16
C ILE A 131 5.51 11.08 -1.69
N ILE A 132 4.78 12.14 -1.42
CA ILE A 132 4.53 12.67 -0.07
C ILE A 132 3.09 12.49 0.37
N GLY A 133 2.27 11.91 -0.48
CA GLY A 133 0.86 11.65 -0.23
C GLY A 133 0.07 11.47 -1.52
N GLY A 134 -1.22 11.25 -1.36
CA GLY A 134 -2.17 11.12 -2.44
C GLY A 134 -3.41 10.35 -2.02
N ASP A 135 -4.27 10.08 -2.99
CA ASP A 135 -5.58 9.48 -2.74
C ASP A 135 -6.13 8.80 -3.98
N VAL A 136 -7.18 8.01 -3.76
CA VAL A 136 -8.08 7.52 -4.80
C VAL A 136 -9.45 8.12 -4.54
N THR A 137 -9.95 8.88 -5.52
CA THR A 137 -11.24 9.57 -5.47
C THR A 137 -12.22 8.97 -6.45
N ASP A 138 -13.34 8.45 -5.93
CA ASP A 138 -14.53 8.08 -6.69
C ASP A 138 -15.41 9.32 -6.87
N THR A 139 -15.73 9.69 -8.12
CA THR A 139 -16.50 10.90 -8.43
C THR A 139 -18.00 10.70 -8.43
N ALA A 140 -18.51 9.49 -8.15
CA ALA A 140 -19.94 9.24 -8.00
C ALA A 140 -20.53 10.11 -6.87
N ALA A 141 -21.85 10.39 -6.93
CA ALA A 141 -22.55 11.26 -5.97
C ALA A 141 -22.35 10.82 -4.48
N LYS A 142 -22.13 9.54 -4.23
CA LYS A 142 -21.80 8.98 -2.92
C LYS A 142 -20.37 8.42 -2.88
N GLY A 143 -19.55 8.82 -3.82
CA GLY A 143 -18.16 8.43 -3.92
C GLY A 143 -17.34 8.88 -2.72
N LYS A 144 -16.23 8.22 -2.49
CA LYS A 144 -15.36 8.46 -1.32
C LYS A 144 -13.94 8.74 -1.76
N ILE A 145 -13.25 9.56 -0.96
CA ILE A 145 -11.81 9.70 -1.02
C ILE A 145 -11.20 8.66 -0.07
N ARG A 146 -10.22 7.91 -0.54
CA ARG A 146 -9.52 6.87 0.21
C ARG A 146 -8.03 6.85 -0.08
N GLY A 147 -7.27 6.07 0.69
CA GLY A 147 -5.86 5.80 0.40
C GLY A 147 -5.67 4.90 -0.82
N PHE A 148 -4.40 4.63 -1.15
CA PHE A 148 -4.03 3.86 -2.34
C PHE A 148 -4.43 2.38 -2.27
N LYS A 149 -4.61 1.81 -1.07
CA LYS A 149 -4.99 0.40 -0.93
C LYS A 149 -6.31 0.13 -1.64
N MET A 150 -6.32 -0.89 -2.50
CA MET A 150 -7.54 -1.33 -3.18
C MET A 150 -8.60 -1.77 -2.16
N PRO A 151 -9.89 -1.41 -2.33
CA PRO A 151 -10.94 -1.91 -1.47
C PRO A 151 -11.05 -3.43 -1.60
N GLU A 152 -11.22 -4.11 -0.49
CA GLU A 152 -11.56 -5.53 -0.52
C GLU A 152 -12.94 -5.66 -1.16
N THR A 153 -13.00 -6.36 -2.29
CA THR A 153 -14.27 -6.79 -2.85
C THR A 153 -14.85 -7.84 -1.90
N THR A 154 -15.76 -7.43 -1.02
CA THR A 154 -16.64 -8.38 -0.36
C THR A 154 -17.49 -8.98 -1.47
N THR A 155 -17.03 -10.06 -2.08
CA THR A 155 -17.93 -10.98 -2.81
C THR A 155 -18.97 -11.39 -1.79
N PRO A 156 -20.29 -11.17 -2.04
CA PRO A 156 -21.30 -11.73 -1.16
C PRO A 156 -21.01 -13.24 -1.15
N ALA A 157 -20.71 -13.78 0.03
CA ALA A 157 -20.55 -15.21 0.18
C ALA A 157 -21.83 -15.82 -0.42
N THR A 158 -21.70 -16.48 -1.56
CA THR A 158 -22.73 -17.38 -2.08
C THR A 158 -23.01 -18.32 -0.94
N GLN A 159 -24.19 -18.20 -0.34
CA GLN A 159 -24.66 -19.16 0.64
C GLN A 159 -24.56 -20.50 -0.05
N ALA A 160 -23.56 -21.28 0.36
CA ALA A 160 -23.48 -22.68 -0.03
C ALA A 160 -24.78 -23.31 0.46
N THR A 161 -25.66 -23.62 -0.51
CA THR A 161 -26.83 -24.45 -0.30
C THR A 161 -26.35 -25.73 0.37
N GLN A 162 -26.65 -25.86 1.66
CA GLN A 162 -26.45 -27.12 2.36
C GLN A 162 -27.24 -28.20 1.61
N PRO A 163 -26.63 -29.33 1.28
CA PRO A 163 -27.38 -30.47 0.76
C PRO A 163 -28.36 -30.90 1.84
N GLN A 164 -29.64 -30.70 1.57
CA GLN A 164 -30.74 -31.22 2.40
C GLN A 164 -30.73 -32.73 2.27
N LEU A 165 -30.29 -33.42 3.32
CA LEU A 165 -30.42 -34.85 3.49
C LEU A 165 -31.90 -35.20 3.53
N THR A 166 -32.44 -35.69 2.41
CA THR A 166 -33.74 -36.33 2.36
C THR A 166 -33.67 -37.69 3.05
N VAL A 167 -34.29 -37.77 4.22
CA VAL A 167 -34.54 -39.04 4.91
C VAL A 167 -35.64 -39.75 4.20
N PRO A 168 -35.51 -41.02 3.76
CA PRO A 168 -36.62 -41.76 3.16
C PRO A 168 -37.58 -42.20 4.29
N THR A 169 -38.76 -41.64 4.29
CA THR A 169 -39.89 -42.10 5.11
C THR A 169 -40.46 -43.37 4.50
N THR A 170 -40.25 -44.46 5.21
CA THR A 170 -40.87 -45.78 4.97
C THR A 170 -42.40 -45.66 5.13
N GLN A 171 -43.12 -45.93 4.04
CA GLN A 171 -44.57 -46.12 4.12
C GLN A 171 -44.90 -47.45 4.79
N ALA A 172 -45.60 -47.39 5.91
CA ALA A 172 -46.31 -48.55 6.45
C ALA A 172 -47.74 -48.53 5.91
N THR A 173 -48.05 -49.56 5.12
CA THR A 173 -49.38 -49.95 4.65
C THR A 173 -50.24 -50.33 5.83
N SER A 174 -51.44 -49.76 5.93
CA SER A 174 -52.55 -50.37 6.67
C SER A 174 -53.84 -50.24 5.84
N GLN A 175 -54.25 -51.33 5.27
CA GLN A 175 -55.60 -51.58 4.78
C GLN A 175 -56.60 -51.59 5.91
N SER A 176 -57.72 -50.98 5.77
CA SER A 176 -58.97 -51.43 6.41
C SER A 176 -60.17 -51.02 5.57
N THR A 177 -60.81 -52.05 5.08
CA THR A 177 -62.14 -52.31 4.58
C THR A 177 -63.28 -51.60 5.35
N GLY A 178 -64.36 -51.31 4.63
CA GLY A 178 -65.70 -51.10 5.21
C GLY A 178 -66.58 -50.20 4.40
N THR A 179 -67.27 -50.70 3.41
CA THR A 179 -68.71 -51.03 3.35
C THR A 179 -69.66 -49.82 3.30
N ALA A 180 -70.28 -49.71 2.15
CA ALA A 180 -71.67 -49.53 1.73
C ALA A 180 -72.64 -48.66 2.55
N THR A 181 -73.39 -47.87 1.89
CA THR A 181 -74.87 -47.98 1.67
C THR A 181 -75.51 -46.59 1.63
N GLN A 182 -76.29 -46.46 0.58
CA GLN A 182 -77.38 -45.52 0.23
C GLN A 182 -77.03 -44.17 -0.31
#